data_8b664826e1ed9238430b7739de9e8423
#
_entry.id   8b664826e1ed9238430b7739de9e8423
#
_cell.length_a   1.000
_cell.length_b   1.000
_cell.length_c   1.000
_cell.angle_alpha   90.00
_cell.angle_beta   90.00
_cell.angle_gamma   90.00
#
_symmetry.space_group_name_H-M   'P 1'
#
loop_
_entity.id
_entity.type
_entity.pdbx_description
1 polymer ?
#
loop_
_entity_poly.entity_id
_entity_poly.type
_entity_poly.pdbx_seq_one_letter_code
_entity_poly.pdbx_strand_id
1 'polypeptide(L)'
;MRVAVVGAGAAGMTAAIAAAKAGARVTLLNAHPRIGLKILMSGGTRCNVTHREVTERDYFGGSRRFVAHVLRAFPVDKTLEWFADMGVELKLEETGKYFPVTDDAVTVLQALLDAAERAGVKIESGARVVRLVPPETETRGNPNHESLERATGEGMPEPPARLARYRLGVQTVKSAAVFESGGVSRRGENRWPVPAMEPDRWLEADAVVIATGGLSFPRTGSDGAGYALVTALGHTLEPPIPALTPLTANDALCLAAQGITLDVELSLWVGAKRVEKVPGSMVIAHFGYSGPAALDLSRHWLRAGGEPKVTANFAPGETPESLRAAWVDASESAPERSARRHLAKWIPERLAERLTEETGVSPGTLVGQVDRERREALIARVTARDLGVTGTLGYEKAEVTAGGVKVSEVDPATLESKLSPGLFLCGEILDVEGRLGGFNFQWAWSSGMVAGKSAALSSAS
;
A
#
# COMPACT_ATOMS: atom_id res chain seq x y z
N MET A 1 29.13 -3.89 12.72
CA MET A 1 27.74 -3.90 13.13
C MET A 1 26.99 -5.04 12.44
N ARG A 2 26.14 -5.76 13.14
CA ARG A 2 25.26 -6.82 12.57
C ARG A 2 23.84 -6.26 12.49
N VAL A 3 23.29 -6.21 11.30
CA VAL A 3 21.93 -5.72 11.06
C VAL A 3 21.06 -6.89 10.58
N ALA A 4 19.93 -7.13 11.26
CA ALA A 4 18.91 -8.05 10.81
C ALA A 4 17.77 -7.26 10.13
N VAL A 5 17.45 -7.59 8.88
CA VAL A 5 16.31 -7.01 8.17
C VAL A 5 15.22 -8.09 8.06
N VAL A 6 14.01 -7.78 8.49
CA VAL A 6 12.87 -8.70 8.52
C VAL A 6 11.88 -8.32 7.42
N GLY A 7 11.75 -9.17 6.41
CA GLY A 7 10.94 -8.99 5.22
C GLY A 7 11.75 -8.64 3.98
N ALA A 8 11.74 -9.48 2.95
CA ALA A 8 12.44 -9.29 1.67
C ALA A 8 11.48 -8.79 0.56
N GLY A 9 10.65 -7.80 0.90
CA GLY A 9 9.92 -6.98 -0.06
C GLY A 9 10.75 -5.79 -0.53
N ALA A 10 10.14 -4.86 -1.26
CA ALA A 10 10.80 -3.67 -1.80
C ALA A 10 11.57 -2.87 -0.73
N ALA A 11 10.92 -2.52 0.38
CA ALA A 11 11.54 -1.75 1.45
C ALA A 11 12.69 -2.52 2.13
N GLY A 12 12.49 -3.82 2.43
CA GLY A 12 13.50 -4.61 3.13
C GLY A 12 14.74 -4.91 2.29
N MET A 13 14.57 -5.18 0.99
CA MET A 13 15.71 -5.33 0.08
C MET A 13 16.51 -4.03 -0.05
N THR A 14 15.82 -2.89 -0.18
CA THR A 14 16.46 -1.58 -0.19
C THR A 14 17.21 -1.31 1.11
N ALA A 15 16.58 -1.58 2.25
CA ALA A 15 17.22 -1.41 3.56
C ALA A 15 18.45 -2.31 3.74
N ALA A 16 18.35 -3.57 3.31
CA ALA A 16 19.47 -4.51 3.40
C ALA A 16 20.67 -4.08 2.54
N ILE A 17 20.41 -3.67 1.29
CA ILE A 17 21.44 -3.17 0.38
C ILE A 17 22.07 -1.89 0.94
N ALA A 18 21.24 -0.95 1.43
CA ALA A 18 21.71 0.31 2.00
C ALA A 18 22.57 0.10 3.24
N ALA A 19 22.16 -0.78 4.16
CA ALA A 19 22.92 -1.11 5.36
C ALA A 19 24.25 -1.78 5.03
N ALA A 20 24.24 -2.74 4.09
CA ALA A 20 25.46 -3.43 3.68
C ALA A 20 26.47 -2.48 2.99
N LYS A 21 25.99 -1.60 2.10
CA LYS A 21 26.82 -0.54 1.48
C LYS A 21 27.37 0.45 2.51
N ALA A 22 26.70 0.64 3.65
CA ALA A 22 27.18 1.46 4.77
C ALA A 22 28.12 0.68 5.71
N GLY A 23 28.54 -0.55 5.38
CA GLY A 23 29.54 -1.34 6.08
C GLY A 23 29.01 -2.31 7.14
N ALA A 24 27.68 -2.49 7.24
CA ALA A 24 27.11 -3.47 8.15
C ALA A 24 27.17 -4.89 7.58
N ARG A 25 27.28 -5.90 8.47
CA ARG A 25 27.03 -7.29 8.14
C ARG A 25 25.53 -7.56 8.21
N VAL A 26 24.89 -7.76 7.07
CA VAL A 26 23.43 -7.83 6.97
C VAL A 26 22.94 -9.27 6.79
N THR A 27 21.90 -9.64 7.57
CA THR A 27 21.08 -10.84 7.33
C THR A 27 19.65 -10.40 7.03
N LEU A 28 19.17 -10.72 5.82
CA LEU A 28 17.80 -10.44 5.35
C LEU A 28 16.96 -11.72 5.50
N LEU A 29 15.96 -11.66 6.38
CA LEU A 29 15.07 -12.77 6.73
C LEU A 29 13.72 -12.62 6.01
N ASN A 30 13.30 -13.64 5.28
CA ASN A 30 12.01 -13.65 4.58
C ASN A 30 11.16 -14.84 5.01
N ALA A 31 9.97 -14.58 5.55
CA ALA A 31 9.07 -15.64 6.01
C ALA A 31 8.61 -16.55 4.87
N HIS A 32 8.22 -15.98 3.72
CA HIS A 32 7.81 -16.75 2.55
C HIS A 32 9.03 -17.40 1.86
N PRO A 33 8.93 -18.67 1.38
CA PRO A 33 10.03 -19.33 0.65
C PRO A 33 10.47 -18.62 -0.62
N ARG A 34 9.55 -17.87 -1.28
CA ARG A 34 9.83 -17.04 -2.46
C ARG A 34 9.93 -15.57 -2.07
N ILE A 35 10.89 -14.87 -2.66
CA ILE A 35 11.20 -13.46 -2.35
C ILE A 35 10.52 -12.54 -3.37
N GLY A 36 10.15 -11.32 -2.94
CA GLY A 36 9.72 -10.24 -3.83
C GLY A 36 8.38 -10.45 -4.54
N LEU A 37 7.49 -11.32 -4.02
CA LEU A 37 6.24 -11.67 -4.70
C LEU A 37 5.34 -10.45 -5.00
N LYS A 38 5.26 -9.45 -4.11
CA LYS A 38 4.49 -8.21 -4.38
C LYS A 38 5.13 -7.38 -5.51
N ILE A 39 6.45 -7.40 -5.65
CA ILE A 39 7.14 -6.76 -6.78
C ILE A 39 6.69 -7.41 -8.09
N LEU A 40 6.72 -8.75 -8.15
CA LEU A 40 6.34 -9.52 -9.34
C LEU A 40 4.87 -9.35 -9.73
N MET A 41 3.97 -9.10 -8.78
CA MET A 41 2.52 -8.96 -9.03
C MET A 41 2.12 -7.54 -9.39
N SER A 42 2.94 -6.56 -9.07
CA SER A 42 2.60 -5.14 -9.18
C SER A 42 2.55 -4.64 -10.63
N GLY A 43 1.73 -3.61 -10.88
CA GLY A 43 1.63 -2.98 -12.20
C GLY A 43 1.25 -3.95 -13.32
N GLY A 44 0.46 -4.98 -13.04
CA GLY A 44 0.11 -6.02 -14.02
C GLY A 44 1.31 -6.88 -14.44
N THR A 45 2.16 -7.27 -13.50
CA THR A 45 3.42 -8.03 -13.66
C THR A 45 4.57 -7.25 -14.30
N ARG A 46 4.44 -5.93 -14.49
CA ARG A 46 5.48 -5.08 -15.08
C ARG A 46 6.32 -4.34 -14.05
N CYS A 47 5.86 -4.22 -12.82
CA CYS A 47 6.41 -3.42 -11.73
C CYS A 47 6.41 -1.90 -12.03
N ASN A 48 5.43 -1.18 -11.51
CA ASN A 48 5.42 0.28 -11.53
C ASN A 48 6.40 0.83 -10.48
N VAL A 49 7.63 1.11 -10.88
CA VAL A 49 8.75 1.40 -9.98
C VAL A 49 8.56 2.69 -9.19
N THR A 50 8.07 3.75 -9.85
CA THR A 50 7.80 5.06 -9.24
C THR A 50 6.89 5.89 -10.15
N HIS A 51 6.62 7.14 -9.76
CA HIS A 51 5.89 8.13 -10.55
C HIS A 51 6.79 9.34 -10.84
N ARG A 52 6.53 10.06 -11.94
CA ARG A 52 7.31 11.24 -12.35
C ARG A 52 7.34 12.32 -11.27
N GLU A 53 6.20 12.56 -10.64
CA GLU A 53 6.05 13.51 -9.56
C GLU A 53 5.51 12.80 -8.34
N VAL A 54 6.25 12.88 -7.23
CA VAL A 54 5.88 12.29 -5.94
C VAL A 54 6.08 13.32 -4.85
N THR A 55 5.00 13.64 -4.16
CA THR A 55 4.98 14.58 -3.04
C THR A 55 4.28 13.96 -1.83
N GLU A 56 4.41 14.59 -0.68
CA GLU A 56 3.68 14.18 0.52
C GLU A 56 2.15 14.26 0.40
N ARG A 57 1.63 14.95 -0.63
CA ARG A 57 0.19 15.07 -0.90
C ARG A 57 -0.40 13.82 -1.55
N ASP A 58 0.46 12.98 -2.11
CA ASP A 58 0.09 11.72 -2.74
C ASP A 58 -0.06 10.58 -1.73
N TYR A 59 0.19 10.88 -0.43
CA TYR A 59 0.14 9.91 0.66
C TYR A 59 -0.89 10.29 1.71
N PHE A 60 -1.29 9.26 2.42
CA PHE A 60 -2.31 9.31 3.46
C PHE A 60 -1.81 8.54 4.69
N GLY A 61 -2.53 8.63 5.81
CA GLY A 61 -2.09 8.10 7.09
C GLY A 61 -1.29 9.13 7.86
N GLY A 62 -0.04 8.84 8.14
CA GLY A 62 0.80 9.65 8.98
C GLY A 62 0.99 11.11 8.59
N SER A 63 1.72 11.87 9.43
CA SER A 63 1.91 13.31 9.23
C SER A 63 2.62 13.62 7.88
N ARG A 64 2.06 14.58 7.12
CA ARG A 64 2.68 15.05 5.85
C ARG A 64 4.14 15.48 6.02
N ARG A 65 4.50 16.08 7.17
CA ARG A 65 5.90 16.48 7.47
C ARG A 65 6.82 15.27 7.57
N PHE A 66 6.33 14.18 8.19
CA PHE A 66 7.07 12.93 8.28
C PHE A 66 7.32 12.34 6.88
N VAL A 67 6.27 12.21 6.08
CA VAL A 67 6.36 11.71 4.71
C VAL A 67 7.30 12.57 3.86
N ALA A 68 7.13 13.90 3.89
CA ALA A 68 7.98 14.83 3.15
C ALA A 68 9.46 14.74 3.55
N HIS A 69 9.76 14.48 4.83
CA HIS A 69 11.13 14.32 5.31
C HIS A 69 11.77 13.08 4.69
N VAL A 70 11.09 11.94 4.75
CA VAL A 70 11.59 10.66 4.23
C VAL A 70 11.75 10.70 2.70
N LEU A 71 10.77 11.25 1.97
CA LEU A 71 10.83 11.38 0.51
C LEU A 71 11.99 12.27 0.04
N ARG A 72 12.28 13.37 0.77
CA ARG A 72 13.42 14.24 0.45
C ARG A 72 14.78 13.59 0.66
N ALA A 73 14.89 12.64 1.59
CA ALA A 73 16.13 11.90 1.81
C ALA A 73 16.48 10.97 0.64
N PHE A 74 15.46 10.45 -0.07
CA PHE A 74 15.66 9.65 -1.27
C PHE A 74 14.51 9.91 -2.27
N PRO A 75 14.57 11.00 -3.05
CA PRO A 75 13.53 11.40 -4.00
C PRO A 75 13.54 10.59 -5.29
N VAL A 76 12.61 10.89 -6.20
CA VAL A 76 12.40 10.15 -7.45
C VAL A 76 13.65 10.10 -8.33
N ASP A 77 14.34 11.22 -8.50
CA ASP A 77 15.60 11.30 -9.27
C ASP A 77 16.66 10.33 -8.73
N LYS A 78 16.82 10.26 -7.41
CA LYS A 78 17.71 9.29 -6.77
C LYS A 78 17.25 7.85 -6.94
N THR A 79 15.94 7.62 -7.00
CA THR A 79 15.39 6.30 -7.32
C THR A 79 15.74 5.89 -8.74
N LEU A 80 15.57 6.80 -9.70
CA LEU A 80 15.90 6.54 -11.12
C LEU A 80 17.40 6.26 -11.29
N GLU A 81 18.27 7.10 -10.70
CA GLU A 81 19.73 6.89 -10.69
C GLU A 81 20.08 5.51 -10.08
N TRP A 82 19.49 5.17 -8.94
CA TRP A 82 19.77 3.92 -8.24
C TRP A 82 19.39 2.68 -9.05
N PHE A 83 18.25 2.71 -9.77
CA PHE A 83 17.89 1.62 -10.67
C PHE A 83 18.77 1.55 -11.90
N ALA A 84 19.17 2.70 -12.46
CA ALA A 84 20.14 2.75 -13.56
C ALA A 84 21.51 2.17 -13.18
N ASP A 85 22.00 2.47 -11.96
CA ASP A 85 23.23 1.89 -11.39
C ASP A 85 23.16 0.35 -11.23
N MET A 86 21.95 -0.19 -11.07
CA MET A 86 21.70 -1.62 -11.04
C MET A 86 21.49 -2.24 -12.42
N GLY A 87 21.54 -1.43 -13.49
CA GLY A 87 21.35 -1.88 -14.88
C GLY A 87 19.87 -1.99 -15.30
N VAL A 88 18.95 -1.37 -14.55
CA VAL A 88 17.51 -1.33 -14.91
C VAL A 88 17.22 -0.03 -15.65
N GLU A 89 17.01 -0.11 -16.94
CA GLU A 89 16.50 1.00 -17.73
C GLU A 89 14.99 1.16 -17.54
N LEU A 90 14.57 2.39 -17.23
CA LEU A 90 13.16 2.73 -16.94
C LEU A 90 12.58 3.64 -18.01
N LYS A 91 11.36 3.37 -18.45
CA LYS A 91 10.57 4.21 -19.36
C LYS A 91 9.45 4.92 -18.61
N LEU A 92 9.20 6.18 -19.00
CA LEU A 92 8.08 6.97 -18.53
C LEU A 92 6.88 6.77 -19.48
N GLU A 93 5.74 6.37 -18.93
CA GLU A 93 4.48 6.33 -19.67
C GLU A 93 3.72 7.67 -19.54
N GLU A 94 2.78 7.94 -20.45
CA GLU A 94 1.96 9.16 -20.49
C GLU A 94 1.22 9.42 -19.16
N THR A 95 0.87 8.35 -18.46
CA THR A 95 0.22 8.41 -17.13
C THR A 95 1.15 8.85 -15.99
N GLY A 96 2.42 9.17 -16.28
CA GLY A 96 3.42 9.57 -15.29
C GLY A 96 4.09 8.43 -14.54
N LYS A 97 3.83 7.19 -14.89
CA LYS A 97 4.35 5.99 -14.25
C LYS A 97 5.65 5.54 -14.90
N TYR A 98 6.62 5.10 -14.08
CA TYR A 98 7.85 4.49 -14.58
C TYR A 98 7.78 2.97 -14.51
N PHE A 99 8.08 2.32 -15.64
CA PHE A 99 8.19 0.87 -15.77
C PHE A 99 9.56 0.50 -16.32
N PRO A 100 10.08 -0.73 -16.06
CA PRO A 100 11.25 -1.21 -16.79
C PRO A 100 10.94 -1.29 -18.31
N VAL A 101 11.92 -0.97 -19.14
CA VAL A 101 11.75 -1.04 -20.61
C VAL A 101 11.40 -2.45 -21.09
N THR A 102 11.73 -3.47 -20.32
CA THR A 102 11.41 -4.87 -20.56
C THR A 102 9.93 -5.20 -20.34
N ASP A 103 9.15 -4.32 -19.70
CA ASP A 103 7.77 -4.58 -19.25
C ASP A 103 7.64 -5.85 -18.38
N ASP A 104 8.70 -6.24 -17.68
CA ASP A 104 8.73 -7.43 -16.82
C ASP A 104 9.26 -7.08 -15.42
N ALA A 105 8.45 -7.36 -14.40
CA ALA A 105 8.79 -7.16 -12.99
C ALA A 105 9.99 -8.04 -12.54
N VAL A 106 10.28 -9.13 -13.25
CA VAL A 106 11.45 -9.99 -12.98
C VAL A 106 12.73 -9.18 -13.13
N THR A 107 12.83 -8.26 -14.11
CA THR A 107 13.97 -7.37 -14.30
C THR A 107 14.30 -6.58 -13.04
N VAL A 108 13.27 -6.00 -12.41
CA VAL A 108 13.42 -5.21 -11.17
C VAL A 108 13.83 -6.09 -10.00
N LEU A 109 13.17 -7.23 -9.84
CA LEU A 109 13.48 -8.16 -8.74
C LEU A 109 14.89 -8.72 -8.85
N GLN A 110 15.31 -9.16 -10.05
CA GLN A 110 16.64 -9.72 -10.27
C GLN A 110 17.72 -8.69 -9.98
N ALA A 111 17.56 -7.45 -10.46
CA ALA A 111 18.51 -6.38 -10.19
C ALA A 111 18.69 -6.10 -8.68
N LEU A 112 17.60 -6.17 -7.90
CA LEU A 112 17.64 -6.02 -6.44
C LEU A 112 18.37 -7.22 -5.78
N LEU A 113 18.12 -8.45 -6.23
CA LEU A 113 18.79 -9.64 -5.72
C LEU A 113 20.30 -9.61 -6.01
N ASP A 114 20.68 -9.28 -7.23
CA ASP A 114 22.07 -9.14 -7.64
C ASP A 114 22.79 -8.02 -6.87
N ALA A 115 22.10 -6.91 -6.62
CA ALA A 115 22.64 -5.81 -5.82
C ALA A 115 22.84 -6.22 -4.35
N ALA A 116 21.92 -7.00 -3.79
CA ALA A 116 22.03 -7.53 -2.45
C ALA A 116 23.21 -8.53 -2.34
N GLU A 117 23.37 -9.42 -3.31
CA GLU A 117 24.48 -10.36 -3.40
C GLU A 117 25.82 -9.63 -3.52
N ARG A 118 25.95 -8.67 -4.46
CA ARG A 118 27.16 -7.85 -4.62
C ARG A 118 27.52 -7.06 -3.36
N ALA A 119 26.51 -6.66 -2.57
CA ALA A 119 26.72 -5.96 -1.28
C ALA A 119 27.07 -6.94 -0.12
N GLY A 120 27.06 -8.25 -0.35
CA GLY A 120 27.35 -9.27 0.67
C GLY A 120 26.21 -9.51 1.66
N VAL A 121 24.97 -9.22 1.28
CA VAL A 121 23.78 -9.49 2.10
C VAL A 121 23.52 -10.99 2.15
N LYS A 122 23.44 -11.56 3.35
CA LYS A 122 22.99 -12.93 3.55
C LYS A 122 21.47 -12.97 3.51
N ILE A 123 20.90 -13.63 2.51
CA ILE A 123 19.43 -13.78 2.37
C ILE A 123 19.00 -15.17 2.87
N GLU A 124 18.01 -15.22 3.76
CA GLU A 124 17.42 -16.44 4.28
C GLU A 124 15.90 -16.45 3.99
N SER A 125 15.49 -17.19 2.97
CA SER A 125 14.09 -17.46 2.66
C SER A 125 13.50 -18.58 3.51
N GLY A 126 12.17 -18.56 3.75
CA GLY A 126 11.54 -19.52 4.68
C GLY A 126 11.94 -19.28 6.15
N ALA A 127 12.44 -18.10 6.49
CA ALA A 127 12.87 -17.71 7.83
C ALA A 127 11.88 -16.70 8.41
N ARG A 128 10.90 -17.17 9.18
CA ARG A 128 9.86 -16.33 9.79
C ARG A 128 10.32 -15.86 11.17
N VAL A 129 10.44 -14.56 11.37
CA VAL A 129 10.65 -14.00 12.70
C VAL A 129 9.31 -14.02 13.44
N VAL A 130 9.28 -14.74 14.56
CA VAL A 130 8.06 -14.93 15.38
C VAL A 130 8.17 -14.27 16.75
N ARG A 131 9.39 -13.91 17.16
CA ARG A 131 9.66 -13.24 18.42
C ARG A 131 10.81 -12.26 18.29
N LEU A 132 10.68 -11.12 18.91
CA LEU A 132 11.72 -10.09 18.98
C LEU A 132 11.92 -9.69 20.44
N VAL A 133 13.14 -9.88 20.94
CA VAL A 133 13.52 -9.51 22.30
C VAL A 133 14.53 -8.36 22.19
N PRO A 134 14.22 -7.19 22.75
CA PRO A 134 15.14 -6.07 22.76
C PRO A 134 16.35 -6.35 23.67
N PRO A 135 17.42 -5.56 23.53
CA PRO A 135 18.52 -5.57 24.49
C PRO A 135 18.00 -5.33 25.91
N GLU A 136 18.52 -6.04 26.89
CA GLU A 136 18.26 -5.71 28.28
C GLU A 136 18.88 -4.31 28.55
N THR A 137 18.01 -3.32 28.80
CA THR A 137 18.47 -2.06 29.34
C THR A 137 18.93 -2.33 30.77
N GLU A 138 20.25 -2.14 31.05
CA GLU A 138 20.69 -2.03 32.42
C GLU A 138 19.85 -0.93 33.08
N THR A 139 18.90 -1.34 33.90
CA THR A 139 18.28 -0.40 34.84
C THR A 139 19.45 0.14 35.67
N ARG A 140 19.81 1.42 35.46
CA ARG A 140 20.74 2.13 36.34
C ARG A 140 20.20 1.89 37.75
N GLY A 141 20.98 1.05 38.49
CA GLY A 141 20.63 0.60 39.81
C GLY A 141 20.24 1.81 40.66
N ASN A 142 19.15 1.63 41.39
CA ASN A 142 18.76 2.50 42.46
C ASN A 142 19.97 2.66 43.39
N PRO A 143 20.54 3.87 43.64
CA PRO A 143 21.76 4.05 44.39
C PRO A 143 21.67 3.68 45.89
N ASN A 144 20.58 3.01 46.33
CA ASN A 144 20.31 2.65 47.71
C ASN A 144 20.55 1.18 48.08
N HIS A 145 21.29 0.41 47.26
CA HIS A 145 21.79 -0.93 47.67
C HIS A 145 23.32 -0.94 47.74
N GLU A 146 23.90 0.01 48.44
CA GLU A 146 25.25 -0.13 48.99
C GLU A 146 25.15 -0.64 50.44
N SER A 147 25.46 -1.91 50.61
CA SER A 147 26.32 -2.36 51.72
C SER A 147 26.22 -3.88 51.83
N LEU A 148 27.38 -4.47 51.69
CA LEU A 148 27.88 -5.78 52.14
C LEU A 148 28.36 -6.63 50.95
N GLU A 149 29.64 -6.48 50.62
CA GLU A 149 30.65 -7.52 50.62
C GLU A 149 31.95 -6.98 49.99
N ARG A 150 32.76 -6.34 50.82
CA ARG A 150 34.20 -6.21 50.54
C ARG A 150 34.87 -7.47 51.14
N ALA A 151 35.31 -8.37 50.25
CA ALA A 151 36.43 -9.26 50.60
C ALA A 151 37.04 -9.89 49.33
N THR A 152 38.26 -9.45 49.02
CA THR A 152 39.38 -10.23 48.50
C THR A 152 39.25 -11.00 47.17
N GLY A 153 40.03 -10.55 46.18
CA GLY A 153 40.37 -11.36 45.01
C GLY A 153 40.91 -10.51 43.88
N GLU A 154 42.20 -10.65 43.57
CA GLU A 154 42.96 -9.99 42.52
C GLU A 154 42.21 -10.03 41.19
N GLY A 155 42.07 -8.83 40.57
CA GLY A 155 41.24 -8.63 39.36
C GLY A 155 41.84 -9.26 38.11
N MET A 156 41.16 -10.23 37.58
CA MET A 156 41.16 -10.40 36.13
C MET A 156 40.36 -9.22 35.49
N PRO A 157 40.85 -8.64 34.40
CA PRO A 157 40.08 -7.62 33.70
C PRO A 157 38.73 -8.20 33.30
N GLU A 158 37.61 -7.56 33.73
CA GLU A 158 36.30 -7.94 33.27
C GLU A 158 36.32 -7.99 31.73
N PRO A 159 35.79 -9.04 31.09
CA PRO A 159 35.64 -9.06 29.67
C PRO A 159 34.79 -7.83 29.30
N PRO A 160 35.10 -7.09 28.21
CA PRO A 160 34.36 -5.91 27.82
C PRO A 160 32.88 -6.26 27.80
N ALA A 161 32.06 -5.42 28.48
CA ALA A 161 30.63 -5.64 28.60
C ALA A 161 30.07 -5.98 27.21
N ARG A 162 29.50 -7.18 27.07
CA ARG A 162 28.87 -7.58 25.81
C ARG A 162 27.75 -6.57 25.54
N LEU A 163 27.93 -5.77 24.49
CA LEU A 163 26.88 -4.90 24.02
C LEU A 163 25.57 -5.70 23.97
N ALA A 164 24.59 -5.25 24.71
CA ALA A 164 23.27 -5.85 24.72
C ALA A 164 22.71 -5.86 23.29
N ARG A 165 22.16 -6.99 22.84
CA ARG A 165 21.76 -7.21 21.45
C ARG A 165 20.31 -7.63 21.34
N TYR A 166 19.69 -7.27 20.21
CA TYR A 166 18.43 -7.87 19.84
C TYR A 166 18.56 -9.38 19.63
N ARG A 167 17.59 -10.13 20.11
CA ARG A 167 17.45 -11.57 19.84
C ARG A 167 16.18 -11.80 19.03
N LEU A 168 16.34 -12.36 17.84
CA LEU A 168 15.25 -12.70 16.93
C LEU A 168 14.98 -14.20 17.00
N GLY A 169 13.80 -14.58 17.47
CA GLY A 169 13.32 -15.96 17.40
C GLY A 169 12.79 -16.24 15.99
N VAL A 170 13.43 -17.18 15.31
CA VAL A 170 13.15 -17.52 13.92
C VAL A 170 12.53 -18.91 13.84
N GLN A 171 11.45 -19.04 13.06
CA GLN A 171 10.81 -20.30 12.71
C GLN A 171 11.06 -20.61 11.23
N THR A 172 11.40 -21.86 10.94
CA THR A 172 11.60 -22.34 9.58
C THR A 172 10.26 -22.66 8.91
N VAL A 173 9.96 -22.00 7.80
CA VAL A 173 8.76 -22.21 6.97
C VAL A 173 9.15 -23.02 5.74
N LYS A 174 8.75 -24.30 5.69
CA LYS A 174 9.09 -25.22 4.61
C LYS A 174 8.17 -25.14 3.40
N SER A 175 6.94 -24.62 3.57
CA SER A 175 5.92 -24.57 2.52
C SER A 175 5.20 -23.24 2.48
N ALA A 176 4.90 -22.77 1.27
CA ALA A 176 4.07 -21.58 1.05
C ALA A 176 2.60 -21.77 1.47
N ALA A 177 2.14 -23.00 1.63
CA ALA A 177 0.75 -23.33 2.03
C ALA A 177 0.36 -22.69 3.39
N VAL A 178 1.32 -22.38 4.25
CA VAL A 178 1.10 -21.64 5.51
C VAL A 178 0.45 -20.28 5.26
N PHE A 179 0.76 -19.63 4.14
CA PHE A 179 0.23 -18.33 3.76
C PHE A 179 -1.11 -18.42 3.00
N GLU A 180 -1.48 -19.61 2.51
CA GLU A 180 -2.73 -19.84 1.79
C GLU A 180 -3.92 -20.05 2.74
N SER A 181 -3.67 -20.65 3.91
CA SER A 181 -4.69 -21.01 4.90
C SER A 181 -4.97 -19.91 5.94
N GLY A 182 -4.06 -18.95 6.09
CA GLY A 182 -4.14 -17.83 7.04
C GLY A 182 -5.02 -16.65 6.59
N GLY A 183 -5.89 -16.85 5.60
CA GLY A 183 -6.62 -15.80 4.92
C GLY A 183 -7.36 -14.84 5.84
N VAL A 184 -7.12 -13.56 5.66
CA VAL A 184 -7.98 -12.48 6.12
C VAL A 184 -9.35 -12.66 5.46
N SER A 185 -10.43 -12.64 6.24
CA SER A 185 -11.79 -12.80 5.74
C SER A 185 -12.09 -11.84 4.58
N ARG A 186 -12.89 -12.28 3.59
CA ARG A 186 -13.38 -11.44 2.47
C ARG A 186 -14.13 -10.19 2.92
N ARG A 187 -14.55 -10.11 4.19
CA ARG A 187 -15.27 -8.98 4.79
C ARG A 187 -14.37 -7.99 5.53
N GLY A 188 -13.04 -8.07 5.36
CA GLY A 188 -12.13 -7.16 6.08
C GLY A 188 -11.98 -7.45 7.57
N GLU A 189 -12.55 -8.55 8.07
CA GLU A 189 -12.32 -9.00 9.43
C GLU A 189 -10.87 -9.42 9.57
N ASN A 190 -10.13 -8.69 10.37
CA ASN A 190 -8.74 -8.98 10.66
C ASN A 190 -8.66 -10.29 11.46
N ARG A 191 -8.17 -11.37 10.87
CA ARG A 191 -7.68 -12.55 11.60
C ARG A 191 -6.28 -12.29 12.20
N TRP A 192 -6.04 -11.05 12.49
CA TRP A 192 -4.86 -10.63 13.20
C TRP A 192 -5.22 -10.49 14.70
N PRO A 193 -4.42 -10.92 15.67
CA PRO A 193 -3.02 -11.31 15.50
C PRO A 193 -2.83 -12.74 14.95
N VAL A 194 -1.72 -12.90 14.24
CA VAL A 194 -1.22 -14.24 13.84
C VAL A 194 -1.04 -15.10 15.10
N PRO A 195 -1.44 -16.39 15.09
CA PRO A 195 -1.24 -17.26 16.23
C PRO A 195 0.23 -17.25 16.74
N ALA A 196 0.38 -17.25 18.04
CA ALA A 196 1.70 -17.35 18.63
C ALA A 196 2.42 -18.63 18.14
N MET A 197 3.65 -18.48 17.72
CA MET A 197 4.50 -19.59 17.24
C MET A 197 5.80 -19.58 18.01
N GLU A 198 6.32 -20.78 18.29
CA GLU A 198 7.61 -20.92 18.95
C GLU A 198 8.75 -20.91 17.92
N PRO A 199 9.86 -20.22 18.22
CA PRO A 199 11.03 -20.22 17.37
C PRO A 199 11.76 -21.55 17.43
N ASP A 200 12.30 -22.02 16.32
CA ASP A 200 13.20 -23.18 16.26
C ASP A 200 14.68 -22.80 16.40
N ARG A 201 15.01 -21.52 16.25
CA ARG A 201 16.36 -20.98 16.44
C ARG A 201 16.36 -19.50 16.80
N TRP A 202 17.49 -19.02 17.29
CA TRP A 202 17.70 -17.61 17.62
C TRP A 202 18.85 -17.00 16.82
N LEU A 203 18.68 -15.75 16.42
CA LEU A 203 19.67 -14.91 15.76
C LEU A 203 19.88 -13.65 16.60
N GLU A 204 21.14 -13.20 16.71
CA GLU A 204 21.47 -11.95 17.38
C GLU A 204 21.84 -10.87 16.37
N ALA A 205 21.39 -9.65 16.61
CA ALA A 205 21.72 -8.47 15.83
C ALA A 205 21.96 -7.26 16.72
N ASP A 206 22.81 -6.34 16.27
CA ASP A 206 23.07 -5.09 16.95
C ASP A 206 21.94 -4.06 16.63
N ALA A 207 21.34 -4.16 15.44
CA ALA A 207 20.15 -3.41 15.04
C ALA A 207 19.19 -4.28 14.21
N VAL A 208 17.90 -3.92 14.24
CA VAL A 208 16.83 -4.63 13.51
C VAL A 208 16.02 -3.66 12.66
N VAL A 209 15.79 -4.01 11.40
CA VAL A 209 14.89 -3.28 10.50
C VAL A 209 13.66 -4.15 10.25
N ILE A 210 12.47 -3.67 10.60
CA ILE A 210 11.20 -4.32 10.30
C ILE A 210 10.62 -3.75 9.00
N ALA A 211 10.54 -4.59 7.98
CA ALA A 211 10.06 -4.26 6.63
C ALA A 211 9.07 -5.33 6.11
N THR A 212 8.24 -5.85 7.00
CA THR A 212 7.35 -7.00 6.76
C THR A 212 6.14 -6.69 5.88
N GLY A 213 5.90 -5.42 5.56
CA GLY A 213 4.68 -4.99 4.89
C GLY A 213 3.47 -4.98 5.84
N GLY A 214 2.29 -4.93 5.28
CA GLY A 214 1.02 -4.92 6.00
C GLY A 214 0.26 -6.24 5.87
N LEU A 215 -1.01 -6.15 5.41
CA LEU A 215 -1.95 -7.27 5.27
C LEU A 215 -2.40 -7.50 3.81
N SER A 216 -2.00 -6.63 2.88
CA SER A 216 -2.41 -6.74 1.47
C SER A 216 -1.70 -7.87 0.76
N PHE A 217 -2.44 -8.64 -0.06
CA PHE A 217 -1.96 -9.87 -0.70
C PHE A 217 -1.30 -10.84 0.29
N PRO A 218 -2.03 -11.35 1.31
CA PRO A 218 -1.44 -12.14 2.40
C PRO A 218 -0.68 -13.39 1.92
N ARG A 219 -1.07 -13.94 0.77
CA ARG A 219 -0.36 -15.07 0.12
C ARG A 219 1.09 -14.76 -0.28
N THR A 220 1.48 -13.49 -0.28
CA THR A 220 2.86 -13.06 -0.57
C THR A 220 3.76 -13.00 0.66
N GLY A 221 3.21 -13.32 1.84
CA GLY A 221 3.90 -13.22 3.13
C GLY A 221 3.62 -11.93 3.90
N SER A 222 2.77 -11.03 3.36
CA SER A 222 2.28 -9.82 4.03
C SER A 222 1.03 -10.16 4.86
N ASP A 223 1.21 -10.90 5.94
CA ASP A 223 0.13 -11.47 6.75
C ASP A 223 -0.07 -10.79 8.12
N GLY A 224 0.60 -9.66 8.34
CA GLY A 224 0.50 -8.87 9.56
C GLY A 224 1.38 -9.37 10.72
N ALA A 225 2.19 -10.40 10.53
CA ALA A 225 3.09 -10.91 11.59
C ALA A 225 4.02 -9.82 12.15
N GLY A 226 4.46 -8.88 11.32
CA GLY A 226 5.28 -7.76 11.76
C GLY A 226 4.58 -6.86 12.77
N TYR A 227 3.27 -6.67 12.66
CA TYR A 227 2.51 -5.89 13.64
C TYR A 227 2.56 -6.51 15.04
N ALA A 228 2.50 -7.85 15.15
CA ALA A 228 2.65 -8.54 16.44
C ALA A 228 4.02 -8.30 17.05
N LEU A 229 5.08 -8.30 16.25
CA LEU A 229 6.45 -8.04 16.73
C LEU A 229 6.59 -6.64 17.33
N VAL A 230 6.09 -5.63 16.63
CA VAL A 230 6.27 -4.23 17.07
C VAL A 230 5.31 -3.85 18.19
N THR A 231 4.08 -4.39 18.22
CA THR A 231 3.15 -4.15 19.34
C THR A 231 3.62 -4.79 20.64
N ALA A 232 4.31 -5.94 20.57
CA ALA A 232 4.98 -6.55 21.73
C ALA A 232 6.09 -5.66 22.32
N LEU A 233 6.62 -4.70 21.54
CA LEU A 233 7.60 -3.71 21.98
C LEU A 233 6.96 -2.35 22.35
N GLY A 234 5.63 -2.29 22.45
CA GLY A 234 4.89 -1.11 22.90
C GLY A 234 4.41 -0.18 21.79
N HIS A 235 4.69 -0.48 20.51
CA HIS A 235 4.14 0.32 19.41
C HIS A 235 2.63 0.21 19.29
N THR A 236 2.01 1.32 18.91
CA THR A 236 0.56 1.41 18.66
C THR A 236 0.27 1.45 17.16
N LEU A 237 -0.87 0.90 16.78
CA LEU A 237 -1.30 0.85 15.39
C LEU A 237 -2.49 1.79 15.15
N GLU A 238 -2.43 2.51 14.03
CA GLU A 238 -3.66 2.96 13.39
C GLU A 238 -4.33 1.72 12.79
N PRO A 239 -5.64 1.49 13.03
CA PRO A 239 -6.29 0.26 12.60
C PRO A 239 -6.07 -0.03 11.10
N PRO A 240 -5.48 -1.17 10.73
CA PRO A 240 -5.25 -1.50 9.34
C PRO A 240 -6.57 -1.78 8.60
N ILE A 241 -6.69 -1.25 7.39
CA ILE A 241 -7.77 -1.53 6.44
C ILE A 241 -7.20 -1.83 5.05
N PRO A 242 -7.91 -2.60 4.19
CA PRO A 242 -7.49 -2.79 2.80
C PRO A 242 -7.64 -1.47 2.03
N ALA A 243 -6.63 -1.08 1.28
CA ALA A 243 -6.67 0.09 0.40
C ALA A 243 -6.26 -0.27 -1.01
N LEU A 244 -6.65 0.55 -1.99
CA LEU A 244 -6.50 0.25 -3.41
C LEU A 244 -7.10 -1.12 -3.74
N THR A 245 -8.34 -1.35 -3.31
CA THR A 245 -9.10 -2.59 -3.51
C THR A 245 -10.39 -2.30 -4.27
N PRO A 246 -10.83 -3.20 -5.18
CA PRO A 246 -12.09 -3.01 -5.88
C PRO A 246 -13.28 -2.89 -4.93
N LEU A 247 -14.25 -2.04 -5.32
CA LEU A 247 -15.52 -1.87 -4.61
C LEU A 247 -16.51 -2.94 -5.03
N THR A 248 -17.19 -3.56 -4.08
CA THR A 248 -18.34 -4.45 -4.36
C THR A 248 -19.63 -3.66 -4.33
N ALA A 249 -20.58 -4.01 -5.20
CA ALA A 249 -21.83 -3.30 -5.33
C ALA A 249 -23.00 -4.26 -5.57
N ASN A 250 -24.17 -3.85 -5.11
CA ASN A 250 -25.44 -4.49 -5.46
C ASN A 250 -26.14 -3.63 -6.51
N ASP A 251 -25.64 -3.66 -7.75
CA ASP A 251 -26.12 -2.88 -8.87
C ASP A 251 -26.26 -3.75 -10.12
N ALA A 252 -27.46 -3.81 -10.69
CA ALA A 252 -27.73 -4.56 -11.92
C ALA A 252 -26.86 -4.11 -13.10
N LEU A 253 -26.39 -2.84 -13.11
CA LEU A 253 -25.47 -2.32 -14.09
C LEU A 253 -24.16 -3.10 -14.15
N CYS A 254 -23.69 -3.65 -13.02
CA CYS A 254 -22.47 -4.43 -12.93
C CYS A 254 -22.47 -5.66 -13.85
N LEU A 255 -23.61 -6.32 -14.01
CA LEU A 255 -23.77 -7.44 -14.94
C LEU A 255 -24.05 -6.95 -16.36
N ALA A 256 -24.96 -5.96 -16.52
CA ALA A 256 -25.43 -5.47 -17.82
C ALA A 256 -24.32 -4.74 -18.61
N ALA A 257 -23.40 -4.05 -17.92
CA ALA A 257 -22.34 -3.24 -18.50
C ALA A 257 -20.94 -3.79 -18.19
N GLN A 258 -20.82 -5.06 -17.81
CA GLN A 258 -19.52 -5.69 -17.49
C GLN A 258 -18.50 -5.51 -18.60
N GLY A 259 -17.27 -5.17 -18.22
CA GLY A 259 -16.12 -4.98 -19.09
C GLY A 259 -16.00 -3.57 -19.67
N ILE A 260 -16.97 -2.68 -19.45
CA ILE A 260 -16.85 -1.28 -19.87
C ILE A 260 -15.78 -0.60 -18.99
N THR A 261 -14.84 0.06 -19.68
CA THR A 261 -13.86 0.96 -19.07
C THR A 261 -14.15 2.39 -19.58
N LEU A 262 -14.20 3.35 -18.65
CA LEU A 262 -14.44 4.74 -18.98
C LEU A 262 -13.86 5.66 -17.89
N ASP A 263 -13.61 6.91 -18.26
CA ASP A 263 -13.28 7.96 -17.29
C ASP A 263 -14.53 8.38 -16.54
N VAL A 264 -14.39 8.56 -15.23
CA VAL A 264 -15.48 8.95 -14.34
C VAL A 264 -14.99 9.96 -13.31
N GLU A 265 -15.94 10.59 -12.65
CA GLU A 265 -15.69 11.33 -11.44
C GLU A 265 -16.52 10.69 -10.32
N LEU A 266 -15.86 9.99 -9.38
CA LEU A 266 -16.51 9.39 -8.24
C LEU A 266 -16.62 10.38 -7.09
N SER A 267 -17.76 10.44 -6.43
CA SER A 267 -17.99 11.25 -5.23
C SER A 267 -18.46 10.36 -4.09
N LEU A 268 -17.80 10.51 -2.94
CA LEU A 268 -18.19 9.86 -1.68
C LEU A 268 -18.98 10.83 -0.82
N TRP A 269 -20.12 10.39 -0.33
CA TRP A 269 -21.04 11.15 0.50
C TRP A 269 -21.26 10.48 1.84
N VAL A 270 -21.36 11.29 2.91
CA VAL A 270 -21.84 10.86 4.23
C VAL A 270 -23.01 11.79 4.59
N GLY A 271 -24.23 11.27 4.57
CA GLY A 271 -25.42 12.07 4.57
C GLY A 271 -25.46 13.01 3.36
N ALA A 272 -25.68 14.31 3.60
CA ALA A 272 -25.69 15.33 2.53
C ALA A 272 -24.30 15.92 2.20
N LYS A 273 -23.25 15.52 2.95
CA LYS A 273 -21.91 16.09 2.76
C LYS A 273 -21.08 15.21 1.83
N ARG A 274 -20.54 15.82 0.74
CA ARG A 274 -19.50 15.18 -0.05
C ARG A 274 -18.17 15.25 0.71
N VAL A 275 -17.59 14.08 1.02
CA VAL A 275 -16.34 13.96 1.81
C VAL A 275 -15.13 13.73 0.95
N GLU A 276 -15.31 13.15 -0.26
CA GLU A 276 -14.20 12.92 -1.20
C GLU A 276 -14.69 12.97 -2.64
N LYS A 277 -13.76 13.28 -3.58
CA LYS A 277 -13.99 13.34 -5.01
C LYS A 277 -12.75 12.79 -5.73
N VAL A 278 -12.92 11.73 -6.48
CA VAL A 278 -11.82 11.03 -7.17
C VAL A 278 -12.14 10.93 -8.67
N PRO A 279 -11.43 11.68 -9.52
CA PRO A 279 -11.49 11.50 -10.96
C PRO A 279 -10.57 10.37 -11.40
N GLY A 280 -10.91 9.71 -12.49
CA GLY A 280 -10.03 8.72 -13.13
C GLY A 280 -10.78 7.64 -13.87
N SER A 281 -10.04 6.71 -14.45
CA SER A 281 -10.62 5.58 -15.15
C SER A 281 -11.23 4.56 -14.17
N MET A 282 -12.40 4.04 -14.53
CA MET A 282 -13.14 3.02 -13.81
C MET A 282 -13.51 1.87 -14.74
N VAL A 283 -13.50 0.66 -14.20
CA VAL A 283 -13.96 -0.57 -14.87
C VAL A 283 -15.21 -1.08 -14.18
N ILE A 284 -16.26 -1.32 -14.95
CA ILE A 284 -17.46 -2.00 -14.46
C ILE A 284 -17.21 -3.51 -14.52
N ALA A 285 -17.25 -4.19 -13.37
CA ALA A 285 -17.05 -5.62 -13.24
C ALA A 285 -18.32 -6.31 -12.68
N HIS A 286 -18.43 -7.61 -12.85
CA HIS A 286 -19.59 -8.37 -12.38
C HIS A 286 -19.86 -8.29 -10.87
N PHE A 287 -18.82 -7.98 -10.07
CA PHE A 287 -18.90 -7.85 -8.61
C PHE A 287 -19.09 -6.39 -8.14
N GLY A 288 -18.95 -5.41 -9.03
CA GLY A 288 -18.92 -3.99 -8.68
C GLY A 288 -17.97 -3.18 -9.57
N TYR A 289 -17.09 -2.39 -8.96
CA TYR A 289 -16.28 -1.39 -9.66
C TYR A 289 -14.80 -1.53 -9.32
N SER A 290 -13.95 -1.41 -10.34
CA SER A 290 -12.49 -1.49 -10.25
C SER A 290 -11.86 -0.33 -11.06
N GLY A 291 -10.55 -0.37 -11.26
CA GLY A 291 -9.80 0.68 -11.95
C GLY A 291 -9.39 1.82 -11.03
N PRO A 292 -8.51 2.73 -11.49
CA PRO A 292 -7.85 3.73 -10.67
C PRO A 292 -8.78 4.51 -9.74
N ALA A 293 -9.89 5.06 -10.27
CA ALA A 293 -10.82 5.87 -9.48
C ALA A 293 -11.47 5.07 -8.33
N ALA A 294 -11.93 3.84 -8.60
CA ALA A 294 -12.56 2.99 -7.60
C ALA A 294 -11.55 2.51 -6.54
N LEU A 295 -10.34 2.17 -6.97
CA LEU A 295 -9.27 1.73 -6.07
C LEU A 295 -8.85 2.86 -5.12
N ASP A 296 -8.60 4.06 -5.64
CA ASP A 296 -8.22 5.23 -4.83
C ASP A 296 -9.35 5.65 -3.86
N LEU A 297 -10.63 5.47 -4.26
CA LEU A 297 -11.78 5.80 -3.40
C LEU A 297 -11.96 4.80 -2.25
N SER A 298 -11.54 3.55 -2.40
CA SER A 298 -11.86 2.42 -1.51
C SER A 298 -11.52 2.67 -0.04
N ARG A 299 -10.36 3.25 0.24
CA ARG A 299 -9.92 3.60 1.60
C ARG A 299 -10.81 4.68 2.24
N HIS A 300 -11.23 5.67 1.47
CA HIS A 300 -12.11 6.73 1.95
C HIS A 300 -13.48 6.17 2.32
N TRP A 301 -13.98 5.25 1.49
CA TRP A 301 -15.23 4.54 1.76
C TRP A 301 -15.17 3.70 3.05
N LEU A 302 -14.07 2.94 3.25
CA LEU A 302 -13.88 2.10 4.44
C LEU A 302 -13.68 2.92 5.73
N ARG A 303 -13.09 4.11 5.64
CA ARG A 303 -12.87 5.01 6.79
C ARG A 303 -14.07 5.94 7.03
N ALA A 304 -15.00 6.03 6.10
CA ALA A 304 -16.20 6.84 6.27
C ALA A 304 -17.12 6.23 7.33
N GLY A 305 -17.45 6.99 8.36
CA GLY A 305 -18.47 6.59 9.35
C GLY A 305 -19.89 6.72 8.77
N GLY A 306 -20.85 6.10 9.44
CA GLY A 306 -22.26 6.15 9.02
C GLY A 306 -22.57 5.27 7.81
N GLU A 307 -23.46 5.71 6.95
CA GLU A 307 -23.85 5.03 5.71
C GLU A 307 -23.25 5.76 4.50
N PRO A 308 -22.02 5.44 4.09
CA PRO A 308 -21.37 6.10 2.98
C PRO A 308 -22.00 5.72 1.64
N LYS A 309 -22.28 6.73 0.81
CA LYS A 309 -22.82 6.57 -0.53
C LYS A 309 -21.79 6.99 -1.57
N VAL A 310 -21.64 6.19 -2.64
CA VAL A 310 -20.78 6.52 -3.78
C VAL A 310 -21.65 6.86 -4.99
N THR A 311 -21.42 8.04 -5.57
CA THR A 311 -22.05 8.41 -6.85
C THR A 311 -20.99 8.58 -7.93
N ALA A 312 -21.35 8.27 -9.18
CA ALA A 312 -20.51 8.47 -10.35
C ALA A 312 -21.10 9.53 -11.29
N ASN A 313 -20.26 10.45 -11.75
CA ASN A 313 -20.47 11.18 -12.98
C ASN A 313 -19.72 10.44 -14.09
N PHE A 314 -20.45 9.84 -15.03
CA PHE A 314 -19.91 9.11 -16.18
C PHE A 314 -19.45 10.00 -17.33
N ALA A 315 -19.75 11.30 -17.25
CA ALA A 315 -19.35 12.32 -18.22
C ALA A 315 -18.51 13.41 -17.50
N PRO A 316 -17.25 13.12 -17.13
CA PRO A 316 -16.41 14.07 -16.40
C PRO A 316 -16.33 15.42 -17.09
N GLY A 317 -16.50 16.51 -16.32
CA GLY A 317 -16.53 17.88 -16.86
C GLY A 317 -17.92 18.38 -17.26
N GLU A 318 -18.90 17.47 -17.39
CA GLU A 318 -20.29 17.86 -17.66
C GLU A 318 -21.08 17.99 -16.34
N THR A 319 -22.05 18.91 -16.39
CA THR A 319 -23.02 19.15 -15.33
C THR A 319 -24.43 18.79 -15.79
N PRO A 320 -25.41 18.62 -14.87
CA PRO A 320 -26.82 18.46 -15.29
C PRO A 320 -27.30 19.58 -16.20
N GLU A 321 -26.82 20.82 -15.96
CA GLU A 321 -27.19 22.01 -16.74
C GLU A 321 -26.63 21.94 -18.16
N SER A 322 -25.34 21.55 -18.31
CA SER A 322 -24.69 21.45 -19.63
C SER A 322 -25.33 20.35 -20.49
N LEU A 323 -25.60 19.17 -19.87
CA LEU A 323 -26.28 18.08 -20.57
C LEU A 323 -27.72 18.42 -20.94
N ARG A 324 -28.42 19.19 -20.09
CA ARG A 324 -29.77 19.67 -20.39
C ARG A 324 -29.76 20.62 -21.58
N ALA A 325 -28.84 21.57 -21.61
CA ALA A 325 -28.67 22.49 -22.74
C ALA A 325 -28.33 21.73 -24.03
N ALA A 326 -27.41 20.79 -23.98
CA ALA A 326 -27.05 19.94 -25.12
C ALA A 326 -28.21 19.08 -25.62
N TRP A 327 -29.11 18.65 -24.71
CA TRP A 327 -30.31 17.89 -25.09
C TRP A 327 -31.32 18.77 -25.84
N VAL A 328 -31.55 20.02 -25.39
CA VAL A 328 -32.43 20.99 -26.06
C VAL A 328 -31.88 21.29 -27.44
N ASP A 329 -30.62 21.65 -27.56
CA ASP A 329 -29.95 21.88 -28.84
C ASP A 329 -30.10 20.68 -29.81
N ALA A 330 -29.89 19.46 -29.31
CA ALA A 330 -30.03 18.26 -30.13
C ALA A 330 -31.48 18.00 -30.58
N SER A 331 -32.47 18.41 -29.78
CA SER A 331 -33.89 18.28 -30.15
C SER A 331 -34.25 19.22 -31.32
N GLU A 332 -33.55 20.34 -31.46
CA GLU A 332 -33.74 21.30 -32.53
C GLU A 332 -32.85 21.04 -33.75
N SER A 333 -31.57 20.75 -33.54
CA SER A 333 -30.56 20.63 -34.60
C SER A 333 -30.46 19.22 -35.22
N ALA A 334 -30.87 18.17 -34.51
CA ALA A 334 -30.78 16.77 -34.95
C ALA A 334 -31.96 15.93 -34.39
N PRO A 335 -33.22 16.29 -34.72
CA PRO A 335 -34.41 15.67 -34.13
C PRO A 335 -34.54 14.17 -34.42
N GLU A 336 -33.91 13.65 -35.48
CA GLU A 336 -33.85 12.24 -35.83
C GLU A 336 -32.83 11.42 -35.01
N ARG A 337 -32.04 12.09 -34.19
CA ARG A 337 -31.04 11.40 -33.34
C ARG A 337 -31.75 10.66 -32.20
N SER A 338 -31.37 9.38 -31.98
CA SER A 338 -31.90 8.64 -30.84
C SER A 338 -31.22 9.09 -29.52
N ALA A 339 -31.94 8.94 -28.40
CA ALA A 339 -31.45 9.26 -27.04
C ALA A 339 -30.12 8.55 -26.74
N ARG A 340 -30.00 7.25 -27.06
CA ARG A 340 -28.78 6.48 -26.95
C ARG A 340 -27.61 7.12 -27.69
N ARG A 341 -27.77 7.46 -28.99
CA ARG A 341 -26.72 8.10 -29.80
C ARG A 341 -26.37 9.50 -29.30
N HIS A 342 -27.33 10.18 -28.71
CA HIS A 342 -27.08 11.48 -28.12
C HIS A 342 -26.15 11.35 -26.92
N LEU A 343 -26.43 10.44 -26.00
CA LEU A 343 -25.61 10.18 -24.81
C LEU A 343 -24.24 9.58 -25.17
N ALA A 344 -24.15 8.83 -26.27
CA ALA A 344 -22.88 8.25 -26.74
C ALA A 344 -21.81 9.28 -27.14
N LYS A 345 -22.12 10.58 -27.13
CA LYS A 345 -21.12 11.66 -27.24
C LYS A 345 -20.18 11.72 -26.02
N TRP A 346 -20.65 11.32 -24.85
CA TRP A 346 -19.92 11.43 -23.57
C TRP A 346 -19.59 10.11 -22.92
N ILE A 347 -20.41 9.07 -23.16
CA ILE A 347 -20.26 7.76 -22.52
C ILE A 347 -20.29 6.64 -23.56
N PRO A 348 -19.70 5.47 -23.28
CA PRO A 348 -19.75 4.33 -24.18
C PRO A 348 -21.19 3.98 -24.59
N GLU A 349 -21.42 3.68 -25.87
CA GLU A 349 -22.78 3.47 -26.43
C GLU A 349 -23.53 2.37 -25.69
N ARG A 350 -22.85 1.28 -25.31
CA ARG A 350 -23.46 0.19 -24.53
C ARG A 350 -23.92 0.65 -23.14
N LEU A 351 -23.20 1.60 -22.53
CA LEU A 351 -23.63 2.19 -21.25
C LEU A 351 -24.81 3.13 -21.47
N ALA A 352 -24.79 3.96 -22.52
CA ALA A 352 -25.89 4.84 -22.88
C ALA A 352 -27.20 4.03 -23.12
N GLU A 353 -27.11 2.90 -23.79
CA GLU A 353 -28.23 1.97 -23.99
C GLU A 353 -28.83 1.51 -22.66
N ARG A 354 -27.97 1.04 -21.74
CA ARG A 354 -28.44 0.56 -20.43
C ARG A 354 -29.08 1.66 -19.58
N LEU A 355 -28.50 2.86 -19.57
CA LEU A 355 -29.08 3.98 -18.84
C LEU A 355 -30.42 4.44 -19.43
N THR A 356 -30.60 4.39 -20.76
CA THR A 356 -31.89 4.69 -21.38
C THR A 356 -32.94 3.65 -20.99
N GLU A 357 -32.63 2.35 -21.04
CA GLU A 357 -33.52 1.27 -20.64
C GLU A 357 -33.96 1.40 -19.17
N GLU A 358 -33.03 1.71 -18.25
CA GLU A 358 -33.31 1.89 -16.82
C GLU A 358 -34.30 3.03 -16.53
N THR A 359 -34.37 4.04 -17.40
CA THR A 359 -35.29 5.17 -17.27
C THR A 359 -36.59 4.96 -18.06
N GLY A 360 -36.79 3.76 -18.62
CA GLY A 360 -37.99 3.44 -19.41
C GLY A 360 -38.01 4.11 -20.78
N VAL A 361 -36.85 4.54 -21.28
CA VAL A 361 -36.68 5.11 -22.63
C VAL A 361 -36.13 3.98 -23.52
N SER A 362 -36.86 3.63 -24.60
CA SER A 362 -36.33 2.69 -25.58
C SER A 362 -35.09 3.29 -26.28
N PRO A 363 -34.03 2.48 -26.51
CA PRO A 363 -32.76 2.98 -27.08
C PRO A 363 -32.91 3.71 -28.42
N GLY A 364 -33.94 3.40 -29.17
CA GLY A 364 -34.28 4.06 -30.47
C GLY A 364 -35.16 5.32 -30.36
N THR A 365 -35.68 5.66 -29.17
CA THR A 365 -36.51 6.85 -28.96
C THR A 365 -35.74 8.10 -29.35
N LEU A 366 -36.34 8.97 -30.19
CA LEU A 366 -35.70 10.22 -30.65
C LEU A 366 -35.61 11.24 -29.50
N VAL A 367 -34.55 12.05 -29.51
CA VAL A 367 -34.29 13.04 -28.44
C VAL A 367 -35.49 13.98 -28.19
N GLY A 368 -36.16 14.39 -29.23
CA GLY A 368 -37.37 15.26 -29.16
C GLY A 368 -38.63 14.55 -28.65
N GLN A 369 -38.62 13.21 -28.57
CA GLN A 369 -39.75 12.39 -28.09
C GLN A 369 -39.62 11.99 -26.62
N VAL A 370 -38.44 12.23 -26.01
CA VAL A 370 -38.22 11.92 -24.58
C VAL A 370 -38.87 13.05 -23.76
N ASP A 371 -39.86 12.72 -22.96
CA ASP A 371 -40.49 13.66 -22.06
C ASP A 371 -39.52 14.24 -21.03
N ARG A 372 -39.92 15.35 -20.41
CA ARG A 372 -39.08 16.10 -19.48
C ARG A 372 -38.63 15.25 -18.27
N GLU A 373 -39.53 14.44 -17.70
CA GLU A 373 -39.26 13.65 -16.52
C GLU A 373 -38.19 12.60 -16.80
N ARG A 374 -38.37 11.82 -17.89
CA ARG A 374 -37.39 10.79 -18.29
C ARG A 374 -36.05 11.40 -18.72
N ARG A 375 -36.08 12.59 -19.36
CA ARG A 375 -34.87 13.33 -19.70
C ARG A 375 -34.08 13.71 -18.43
N GLU A 376 -34.71 14.30 -17.40
CA GLU A 376 -34.06 14.66 -16.16
C GLU A 376 -33.55 13.41 -15.43
N ALA A 377 -34.30 12.33 -15.45
CA ALA A 377 -33.86 11.04 -14.89
C ALA A 377 -32.60 10.51 -15.61
N LEU A 378 -32.54 10.57 -16.94
CA LEU A 378 -31.36 10.18 -17.73
C LEU A 378 -30.14 11.05 -17.40
N ILE A 379 -30.33 12.38 -17.37
CA ILE A 379 -29.27 13.32 -17.02
C ILE A 379 -28.71 12.99 -15.60
N ALA A 380 -29.60 12.74 -14.63
CA ALA A 380 -29.20 12.38 -13.29
C ALA A 380 -28.46 11.03 -13.26
N ARG A 381 -28.87 10.04 -14.07
CA ARG A 381 -28.16 8.76 -14.20
C ARG A 381 -26.77 8.90 -14.80
N VAL A 382 -26.55 9.88 -15.69
CA VAL A 382 -25.23 10.12 -16.26
C VAL A 382 -24.33 10.90 -15.29
N THR A 383 -24.87 11.91 -14.57
CA THR A 383 -24.05 12.86 -13.79
C THR A 383 -23.91 12.54 -12.32
N ALA A 384 -24.83 11.75 -11.73
CA ALA A 384 -24.86 11.49 -10.29
C ALA A 384 -25.47 10.12 -9.94
N ARG A 385 -25.15 9.09 -10.74
CA ARG A 385 -25.66 7.73 -10.49
C ARG A 385 -25.13 7.19 -9.17
N ASP A 386 -26.04 6.70 -8.33
CA ASP A 386 -25.69 5.88 -7.18
C ASP A 386 -25.14 4.53 -7.64
N LEU A 387 -23.97 4.16 -7.17
CA LEU A 387 -23.29 2.92 -7.53
C LEU A 387 -23.67 1.72 -6.64
N GLY A 388 -24.49 1.92 -5.61
CA GLY A 388 -24.92 0.85 -4.71
C GLY A 388 -23.77 0.10 -4.06
N VAL A 389 -22.69 0.79 -3.69
CA VAL A 389 -21.51 0.17 -3.09
C VAL A 389 -21.84 -0.42 -1.73
N THR A 390 -21.51 -1.69 -1.52
CA THR A 390 -21.79 -2.46 -0.30
C THR A 390 -20.54 -2.92 0.45
N GLY A 391 -19.36 -2.80 -0.16
CA GLY A 391 -18.11 -3.28 0.44
C GLY A 391 -16.93 -3.19 -0.51
N THR A 392 -15.91 -3.99 -0.20
CA THR A 392 -14.69 -4.13 -1.02
C THR A 392 -14.31 -5.62 -1.15
N LEU A 393 -13.42 -5.94 -2.07
CA LEU A 393 -12.86 -7.30 -2.19
C LEU A 393 -11.80 -7.62 -1.11
N GLY A 394 -11.57 -6.71 -0.16
CA GLY A 394 -10.71 -6.93 1.00
C GLY A 394 -9.23 -7.07 0.66
N TYR A 395 -8.47 -7.56 1.64
CA TYR A 395 -7.00 -7.65 1.56
C TYR A 395 -6.48 -8.59 0.47
N GLU A 396 -7.25 -9.59 0.05
CA GLU A 396 -6.84 -10.51 -1.03
C GLU A 396 -6.67 -9.81 -2.38
N LYS A 397 -7.32 -8.65 -2.55
CA LYS A 397 -7.30 -7.85 -3.77
C LYS A 397 -6.82 -6.42 -3.54
N ALA A 398 -6.47 -6.08 -2.30
CA ALA A 398 -5.91 -4.78 -1.97
C ALA A 398 -4.44 -4.70 -2.39
N GLU A 399 -4.04 -3.64 -3.08
CA GLU A 399 -2.64 -3.44 -3.46
C GLU A 399 -1.79 -2.98 -2.27
N VAL A 400 -2.41 -2.31 -1.28
CA VAL A 400 -1.74 -1.78 -0.10
C VAL A 400 -2.64 -1.86 1.13
N THR A 401 -2.03 -1.84 2.31
CA THR A 401 -2.69 -1.67 3.60
C THR A 401 -2.64 -0.21 4.00
N ALA A 402 -3.78 0.40 4.32
CA ALA A 402 -3.85 1.70 4.98
C ALA A 402 -3.90 1.50 6.50
N GLY A 403 -3.21 2.33 7.26
CA GLY A 403 -2.96 2.11 8.68
C GLY A 403 -1.64 1.36 8.92
N GLY A 404 -1.34 1.06 10.17
CA GLY A 404 -0.07 0.46 10.58
C GLY A 404 0.54 1.18 11.77
N VAL A 405 1.84 1.03 11.99
CA VAL A 405 2.55 1.67 13.10
C VAL A 405 2.48 3.19 12.99
N LYS A 406 2.04 3.85 14.06
CA LYS A 406 1.92 5.31 14.11
C LYS A 406 3.28 5.97 13.91
N VAL A 407 3.39 6.81 12.89
CA VAL A 407 4.65 7.51 12.56
C VAL A 407 5.11 8.49 13.64
N SER A 408 4.23 8.87 14.58
CA SER A 408 4.60 9.68 15.75
C SER A 408 5.60 8.98 16.69
N GLU A 409 5.64 7.65 16.65
CA GLU A 409 6.50 6.79 17.46
C GLU A 409 7.84 6.46 16.76
N VAL A 410 8.07 7.05 15.60
CA VAL A 410 9.26 6.83 14.75
C VAL A 410 9.95 8.16 14.47
N ASP A 411 11.28 8.18 14.47
CA ASP A 411 12.04 9.35 14.07
C ASP A 411 12.05 9.52 12.54
N PRO A 412 11.62 10.65 11.98
CA PRO A 412 11.56 10.84 10.54
C PRO A 412 12.94 10.90 9.85
N ALA A 413 14.01 11.23 10.59
CA ALA A 413 15.34 11.36 10.02
C ALA A 413 16.06 10.01 9.88
N THR A 414 15.79 9.09 10.79
CA THR A 414 16.46 7.79 10.88
C THR A 414 15.56 6.60 10.64
N LEU A 415 14.25 6.79 10.80
CA LEU A 415 13.23 5.73 10.89
C LEU A 415 13.45 4.76 12.07
N GLU A 416 14.17 5.22 13.07
CA GLU A 416 14.35 4.51 14.33
C GLU A 416 13.12 4.65 15.23
N SER A 417 12.79 3.57 15.92
CA SER A 417 11.75 3.56 16.96
C SER A 417 12.15 4.46 18.12
N LYS A 418 11.24 5.33 18.54
CA LYS A 418 11.40 6.12 19.78
C LYS A 418 11.17 5.29 21.04
N LEU A 419 10.62 4.08 20.91
CA LEU A 419 10.26 3.20 22.02
C LEU A 419 11.30 2.11 22.25
N SER A 420 12.05 1.73 21.22
CA SER A 420 13.01 0.62 21.27
C SER A 420 14.24 1.00 20.45
N PRO A 421 15.30 1.55 21.09
CA PRO A 421 16.52 1.94 20.41
C PRO A 421 17.18 0.78 19.64
N GLY A 422 17.70 1.08 18.42
CA GLY A 422 18.23 0.07 17.52
C GLY A 422 17.19 -0.69 16.70
N LEU A 423 15.89 -0.39 16.88
CA LEU A 423 14.80 -0.88 16.05
C LEU A 423 14.42 0.17 15.01
N PHE A 424 14.38 -0.22 13.74
CA PHE A 424 14.01 0.64 12.62
C PHE A 424 12.79 0.06 11.90
N LEU A 425 11.95 0.94 11.35
CA LEU A 425 10.73 0.53 10.62
C LEU A 425 10.67 1.20 9.25
N CYS A 426 10.36 0.44 8.19
CA CYS A 426 10.25 1.00 6.85
C CYS A 426 9.21 0.28 5.98
N GLY A 427 8.72 0.97 4.97
CA GLY A 427 7.71 0.47 4.04
C GLY A 427 6.30 0.49 4.62
N GLU A 428 5.48 -0.45 4.16
CA GLU A 428 4.03 -0.52 4.42
C GLU A 428 3.66 -0.94 5.86
N ILE A 429 4.63 -1.28 6.71
CA ILE A 429 4.36 -1.51 8.15
C ILE A 429 4.00 -0.21 8.87
N LEU A 430 4.47 0.92 8.37
CA LEU A 430 4.14 2.25 8.88
C LEU A 430 2.77 2.70 8.39
N ASP A 431 2.07 3.50 9.18
CA ASP A 431 0.82 4.17 8.78
C ASP A 431 1.10 5.24 7.72
N VAL A 432 1.51 4.79 6.53
CA VAL A 432 1.72 5.61 5.33
C VAL A 432 1.36 4.77 4.10
N GLU A 433 0.33 5.19 3.38
CA GLU A 433 -0.03 4.60 2.10
C GLU A 433 -0.18 5.66 1.01
N GLY A 434 0.32 5.36 -0.18
CA GLY A 434 0.20 6.19 -1.38
C GLY A 434 -1.02 5.84 -2.22
N ARG A 435 -1.47 6.79 -3.04
CA ARG A 435 -2.46 6.52 -4.09
C ARG A 435 -1.93 5.53 -5.12
N LEU A 436 -2.79 5.09 -6.04
CA LEU A 436 -2.40 4.19 -7.14
C LEU A 436 -1.42 4.88 -8.10
N GLY A 437 -0.31 4.21 -8.47
CA GLY A 437 0.58 4.73 -9.51
C GLY A 437 2.07 4.78 -9.20
N GLY A 438 2.62 3.85 -8.40
CA GLY A 438 4.05 3.76 -8.08
C GLY A 438 4.44 4.47 -6.77
N PHE A 439 3.51 5.18 -6.14
CA PHE A 439 3.76 5.93 -4.90
C PHE A 439 4.16 5.01 -3.74
N ASN A 440 3.51 3.85 -3.58
CA ASN A 440 3.84 2.89 -2.53
C ASN A 440 5.23 2.27 -2.71
N PHE A 441 5.67 2.09 -3.95
CA PHE A 441 7.05 1.68 -4.23
C PHE A 441 8.04 2.79 -3.94
N GLN A 442 7.75 4.05 -4.33
CA GLN A 442 8.62 5.16 -3.96
C GLN A 442 8.79 5.28 -2.44
N TRP A 443 7.69 5.12 -1.68
CA TRP A 443 7.74 5.05 -0.23
C TRP A 443 8.63 3.92 0.28
N ALA A 444 8.51 2.73 -0.32
CA ALA A 444 9.33 1.58 0.04
C ALA A 444 10.82 1.82 -0.21
N TRP A 445 11.17 2.42 -1.36
CA TRP A 445 12.56 2.78 -1.68
C TRP A 445 13.10 3.84 -0.73
N SER A 446 12.37 4.93 -0.56
CA SER A 446 12.80 6.07 0.28
C SER A 446 12.98 5.65 1.73
N SER A 447 11.96 5.02 2.31
CA SER A 447 12.01 4.58 3.71
C SER A 447 13.02 3.45 3.95
N GLY A 448 13.13 2.51 3.01
CA GLY A 448 14.14 1.44 3.07
C GLY A 448 15.56 1.99 3.04
N MET A 449 15.83 2.97 2.17
CA MET A 449 17.15 3.61 2.08
C MET A 449 17.52 4.34 3.37
N VAL A 450 16.58 5.08 3.96
CA VAL A 450 16.80 5.80 5.23
C VAL A 450 17.03 4.81 6.37
N ALA A 451 16.12 3.86 6.58
CA ALA A 451 16.22 2.90 7.67
C ALA A 451 17.49 2.04 7.60
N GLY A 452 17.84 1.57 6.39
CA GLY A 452 19.02 0.72 6.21
C GLY A 452 20.31 1.44 6.52
N LYS A 453 20.50 2.68 6.00
CA LYS A 453 21.67 3.52 6.31
C LYS A 453 21.76 3.81 7.80
N SER A 454 20.65 4.21 8.41
CA SER A 454 20.60 4.57 9.82
C SER A 454 20.91 3.35 10.71
N ALA A 455 20.35 2.19 10.39
CA ALA A 455 20.62 0.96 11.13
C ALA A 455 22.09 0.53 11.10
N ALA A 456 22.82 0.80 10.02
CA ALA A 456 24.26 0.50 9.93
C ALA A 456 25.13 1.49 10.69
N LEU A 457 24.64 2.73 10.89
CA LEU A 457 25.38 3.82 11.53
C LEU A 457 24.98 4.00 13.01
N SER A 458 23.90 3.36 13.48
CA SER A 458 23.51 3.45 14.88
C SER A 458 24.61 2.81 15.72
N SER A 459 25.31 3.65 16.52
CA SER A 459 26.12 3.12 17.61
C SER A 459 25.15 2.51 18.62
N ALA A 460 25.33 1.24 18.96
CA ALA A 460 24.71 0.69 20.15
C ALA A 460 25.22 1.52 21.33
N SER A 461 24.42 2.50 21.75
CA SER A 461 24.70 3.37 22.91
C SER A 461 24.40 2.63 24.20
#